data_902549e0a9b13d69a5fc4cc5bfc770dd
#
_entry.id   902549e0a9b13d69a5fc4cc5bfc770dd
#
_cell.length_a   1.000
_cell.length_b   1.000
_cell.length_c   1.000
_cell.angle_alpha   90.00
_cell.angle_beta   90.00
_cell.angle_gamma   90.00
#
_symmetry.space_group_name_H-M   'P 1'
#
loop_
_entity.id
_entity.type
_entity.pdbx_description
1 polymer ?
#
loop_
_entity_poly.entity_id
_entity_poly.type
_entity_poly.pdbx_seq_one_letter_code
_entity_poly.pdbx_strand_id
1 'polypeptide(L)'
;VEGMGLKNTGGYIFYDGNNSQWLDPGKEKARDYLKSIITEATAKGFTEILLTDVSYPTAGKLDKIDLSNAQAVENADGDGRTANLAAFLREVRAVLPEGVTLSLELDADTIRSGAAVNTGGQALTELAPLVDRIYAPATAEETSALAEAVRAASDRCGFVPELTAAAEPLPESCLLVQ
;
A
#
# COMPACT_ATOMS: atom_id res chain seq x y z
N VAL A 1 -7.05 -4.81 -18.77
CA VAL A 1 -7.47 -5.01 -17.36
C VAL A 1 -8.56 -6.10 -17.24
N GLU A 2 -8.89 -6.81 -18.35
CA GLU A 2 -9.93 -7.84 -18.32
C GLU A 2 -9.58 -8.98 -17.34
N GLY A 3 -10.48 -9.23 -16.40
CA GLY A 3 -10.32 -10.23 -15.36
C GLY A 3 -9.46 -9.81 -14.15
N MET A 4 -8.87 -8.60 -14.14
CA MET A 4 -8.06 -8.08 -13.03
C MET A 4 -8.71 -6.93 -12.27
N GLY A 5 -9.61 -6.19 -12.95
CA GLY A 5 -10.19 -4.97 -12.40
C GLY A 5 -11.15 -5.23 -11.24
N LEU A 6 -11.13 -4.30 -10.27
CA LEU A 6 -12.13 -4.22 -9.20
C LEU A 6 -13.51 -4.02 -9.82
N LYS A 7 -14.51 -4.71 -9.28
CA LYS A 7 -15.89 -4.65 -9.77
C LYS A 7 -16.81 -3.97 -8.79
N ASN A 8 -17.93 -3.52 -9.31
CA ASN A 8 -19.05 -3.13 -8.49
C ASN A 8 -20.01 -4.33 -8.26
N THR A 9 -20.95 -4.17 -7.36
CA THR A 9 -21.95 -5.18 -6.99
C THR A 9 -22.87 -5.60 -8.16
N GLY A 10 -22.86 -4.86 -9.28
CA GLY A 10 -23.54 -5.22 -10.52
C GLY A 10 -22.67 -6.03 -11.48
N GLY A 11 -21.44 -6.37 -11.12
CA GLY A 11 -20.50 -7.14 -11.94
C GLY A 11 -19.73 -6.34 -12.99
N TYR A 12 -19.91 -5.01 -13.06
CA TYR A 12 -19.21 -4.12 -13.97
C TYR A 12 -17.92 -3.60 -13.33
N ILE A 13 -16.97 -3.14 -14.14
CA ILE A 13 -15.75 -2.47 -13.64
C ILE A 13 -16.15 -1.28 -12.75
N PHE A 14 -15.51 -1.20 -11.58
CA PHE A 14 -15.67 -0.05 -10.70
C PHE A 14 -14.83 1.13 -11.21
N TYR A 15 -15.42 2.31 -11.19
CA TYR A 15 -14.74 3.58 -11.44
C TYR A 15 -14.84 4.45 -10.18
N ASP A 16 -13.73 4.99 -9.75
CA ASP A 16 -13.66 5.90 -8.61
C ASP A 16 -14.17 7.31 -8.94
N GLY A 17 -14.07 8.24 -7.97
CA GLY A 17 -14.50 9.62 -8.14
C GLY A 17 -13.74 10.39 -9.24
N ASN A 18 -12.56 9.93 -9.64
CA ASN A 18 -11.73 10.51 -10.70
C ASN A 18 -11.88 9.76 -12.03
N ASN A 19 -12.85 8.86 -12.13
CA ASN A 19 -13.07 7.98 -13.29
C ASN A 19 -11.87 7.04 -13.56
N SER A 20 -11.10 6.68 -12.54
CA SER A 20 -10.00 5.72 -12.62
C SER A 20 -10.47 4.30 -12.34
N GLN A 21 -9.83 3.33 -12.98
CA GLN A 21 -10.04 1.91 -12.74
C GLN A 21 -8.98 1.40 -11.77
N TRP A 22 -9.38 0.44 -10.94
CA TRP A 22 -8.51 -0.16 -9.94
C TRP A 22 -8.30 -1.65 -10.23
N LEU A 23 -7.11 -2.14 -9.94
CA LEU A 23 -6.88 -3.59 -9.84
C LEU A 23 -7.52 -4.10 -8.55
N ASP A 24 -8.07 -5.30 -8.61
CA ASP A 24 -8.64 -5.95 -7.43
C ASP A 24 -7.54 -6.80 -6.77
N PRO A 25 -7.05 -6.42 -5.60
CA PRO A 25 -5.99 -7.18 -4.92
C PRO A 25 -6.46 -8.58 -4.49
N GLY A 26 -7.76 -8.83 -4.43
CA GLY A 26 -8.32 -10.15 -4.18
C GLY A 26 -8.26 -11.11 -5.38
N LYS A 27 -7.93 -10.63 -6.58
CA LYS A 27 -7.83 -11.47 -7.77
C LYS A 27 -6.40 -11.94 -8.01
N GLU A 28 -6.21 -13.25 -8.06
CA GLU A 28 -4.92 -13.89 -8.34
C GLU A 28 -4.27 -13.31 -9.61
N LYS A 29 -5.05 -13.18 -10.70
CA LYS A 29 -4.55 -12.62 -11.96
C LYS A 29 -4.00 -11.19 -11.83
N ALA A 30 -4.58 -10.35 -10.96
CA ALA A 30 -4.07 -9.00 -10.68
C ALA A 30 -2.76 -9.06 -9.88
N ARG A 31 -2.72 -9.91 -8.86
CA ARG A 31 -1.50 -10.11 -8.06
C ARG A 31 -0.36 -10.70 -8.87
N ASP A 32 -0.63 -11.71 -9.72
CA ASP A 32 0.38 -12.32 -10.59
C ASP A 32 0.94 -11.33 -11.61
N TYR A 33 0.10 -10.47 -12.16
CA TYR A 33 0.54 -9.40 -13.04
C TYR A 33 1.51 -8.44 -12.33
N LEU A 34 1.17 -7.98 -11.13
CA LEU A 34 2.04 -7.10 -10.34
C LEU A 34 3.34 -7.81 -9.93
N LYS A 35 3.26 -9.06 -9.47
CA LYS A 35 4.45 -9.86 -9.13
C LYS A 35 5.37 -10.06 -10.33
N SER A 36 4.83 -10.22 -11.55
CA SER A 36 5.65 -10.34 -12.76
C SER A 36 6.45 -9.07 -13.06
N ILE A 37 5.84 -7.88 -12.87
CA ILE A 37 6.52 -6.59 -13.01
C ILE A 37 7.64 -6.44 -11.98
N ILE A 38 7.36 -6.78 -10.72
CA ILE A 38 8.31 -6.73 -9.61
C ILE A 38 9.50 -7.66 -9.89
N THR A 39 9.23 -8.89 -10.35
CA THR A 39 10.27 -9.86 -10.71
C THR A 39 11.14 -9.36 -11.85
N GLU A 40 10.55 -8.75 -12.87
CA GLU A 40 11.32 -8.15 -13.97
C GLU A 40 12.18 -6.97 -13.48
N ALA A 41 11.65 -6.10 -12.63
CA ALA A 41 12.40 -4.98 -12.06
C ALA A 41 13.62 -5.46 -11.27
N THR A 42 13.43 -6.44 -10.38
CA THR A 42 14.53 -6.99 -9.58
C THR A 42 15.58 -7.72 -10.44
N ALA A 43 15.15 -8.40 -11.51
CA ALA A 43 16.06 -9.01 -12.48
C ALA A 43 16.91 -7.97 -13.25
N LYS A 44 16.44 -6.73 -13.36
CA LYS A 44 17.18 -5.59 -13.92
C LYS A 44 18.09 -4.88 -12.93
N GLY A 45 18.14 -5.34 -11.69
CA GLY A 45 19.05 -4.84 -10.65
C GLY A 45 18.45 -3.76 -9.73
N PHE A 46 17.14 -3.53 -9.75
CA PHE A 46 16.52 -2.70 -8.73
C PHE A 46 16.60 -3.39 -7.37
N THR A 47 17.08 -2.67 -6.36
CA THR A 47 17.32 -3.18 -5.00
C THR A 47 16.27 -2.74 -4.00
N GLU A 48 15.34 -1.88 -4.41
CA GLU A 48 14.18 -1.46 -3.64
C GLU A 48 12.95 -1.38 -4.54
N ILE A 49 11.85 -1.91 -4.05
CA ILE A 49 10.53 -1.82 -4.68
C ILE A 49 9.64 -1.02 -3.74
N LEU A 50 9.31 0.20 -4.14
CA LEU A 50 8.30 1.02 -3.47
C LEU A 50 6.94 0.79 -4.13
N LEU A 51 5.99 0.34 -3.34
CA LEU A 51 4.60 0.16 -3.74
C LEU A 51 3.80 1.39 -3.31
N THR A 52 3.22 2.08 -4.28
CA THR A 52 2.31 3.21 -4.09
C THR A 52 0.87 2.80 -4.42
N ASP A 53 -0.11 3.52 -3.90
CA ASP A 53 -1.54 3.27 -4.14
C ASP A 53 -2.01 1.82 -3.83
N VAL A 54 -1.34 1.13 -2.90
CA VAL A 54 -1.78 -0.18 -2.42
C VAL A 54 -2.94 0.01 -1.46
N SER A 55 -4.12 0.24 -2.01
CA SER A 55 -5.33 0.53 -1.27
C SER A 55 -6.57 0.16 -2.08
N TYR A 56 -7.73 0.21 -1.45
CA TYR A 56 -9.02 0.27 -2.13
C TYR A 56 -9.40 1.73 -2.40
N PRO A 57 -10.32 1.99 -3.34
CA PRO A 57 -10.78 3.34 -3.63
C PRO A 57 -11.31 4.06 -2.39
N THR A 58 -10.99 5.34 -2.26
CA THR A 58 -11.45 6.23 -1.18
C THR A 58 -12.47 7.26 -1.66
N ALA A 59 -12.78 7.28 -2.96
CA ALA A 59 -13.71 8.20 -3.59
C ALA A 59 -14.63 7.48 -4.60
N GLY A 60 -15.78 8.06 -4.88
CA GLY A 60 -16.78 7.50 -5.78
C GLY A 60 -17.93 6.81 -5.06
N LYS A 61 -18.60 5.87 -5.72
CA LYS A 61 -19.73 5.12 -5.15
C LYS A 61 -19.23 3.93 -4.33
N LEU A 62 -18.60 4.21 -3.20
CA LEU A 62 -17.89 3.22 -2.37
C LEU A 62 -18.80 2.11 -1.84
N ASP A 63 -20.09 2.40 -1.61
CA ASP A 63 -21.13 1.43 -1.22
C ASP A 63 -21.44 0.39 -2.31
N LYS A 64 -20.93 0.60 -3.51
CA LYS A 64 -21.12 -0.29 -4.67
C LYS A 64 -19.91 -1.14 -4.98
N ILE A 65 -18.82 -1.04 -4.25
CA ILE A 65 -17.65 -1.90 -4.46
C ILE A 65 -18.01 -3.34 -4.11
N ASP A 66 -17.65 -4.28 -4.97
CA ASP A 66 -17.72 -5.71 -4.68
C ASP A 66 -16.49 -6.13 -3.86
N LEU A 67 -16.71 -6.40 -2.58
CA LEU A 67 -15.67 -6.82 -1.63
C LEU A 67 -15.63 -8.33 -1.39
N SER A 68 -16.33 -9.12 -2.17
CA SER A 68 -16.41 -10.58 -1.97
C SER A 68 -15.04 -11.24 -1.92
N ASN A 69 -14.09 -10.80 -2.75
CA ASN A 69 -12.72 -11.31 -2.74
C ASN A 69 -11.94 -10.90 -1.49
N ALA A 70 -12.17 -9.72 -0.95
CA ALA A 70 -11.54 -9.26 0.30
C ALA A 70 -12.08 -10.04 1.50
N GLN A 71 -13.39 -10.23 1.57
CA GLN A 71 -14.05 -10.98 2.64
C GLN A 71 -13.71 -12.47 2.63
N ALA A 72 -13.28 -13.02 1.49
CA ALA A 72 -12.87 -14.42 1.37
C ALA A 72 -11.45 -14.69 1.90
N VAL A 73 -10.68 -13.65 2.26
CA VAL A 73 -9.31 -13.82 2.81
C VAL A 73 -9.40 -14.43 4.21
N GLU A 74 -8.53 -15.40 4.47
CA GLU A 74 -8.45 -16.03 5.80
C GLU A 74 -8.12 -14.98 6.88
N ASN A 75 -8.85 -15.05 7.99
CA ASN A 75 -8.76 -14.09 9.10
C ASN A 75 -9.11 -12.64 8.71
N ALA A 76 -9.95 -12.46 7.68
CA ALA A 76 -10.49 -11.16 7.35
C ALA A 76 -11.28 -10.60 8.55
N ASP A 77 -10.96 -9.35 8.92
CA ASP A 77 -11.71 -8.59 9.93
C ASP A 77 -12.49 -7.47 9.22
N GLY A 78 -13.63 -7.14 9.76
CA GLY A 78 -14.52 -6.16 9.15
C GLY A 78 -14.95 -6.55 7.73
N ASP A 79 -14.59 -5.74 6.73
CA ASP A 79 -14.90 -6.01 5.32
C ASP A 79 -13.75 -6.70 4.56
N GLY A 80 -12.69 -7.07 5.25
CA GLY A 80 -11.55 -7.83 4.73
C GLY A 80 -10.53 -7.02 3.92
N ARG A 81 -10.71 -5.73 3.73
CA ARG A 81 -9.79 -4.91 2.90
C ARG A 81 -8.36 -4.98 3.42
N THR A 82 -8.15 -4.70 4.69
CA THR A 82 -6.80 -4.73 5.31
C THR A 82 -6.16 -6.11 5.22
N ALA A 83 -6.92 -7.16 5.52
CA ALA A 83 -6.43 -8.54 5.41
C ALA A 83 -6.01 -8.89 3.98
N ASN A 84 -6.77 -8.42 2.98
CA ASN A 84 -6.45 -8.63 1.57
C ASN A 84 -5.17 -7.90 1.13
N LEU A 85 -4.99 -6.64 1.55
CA LEU A 85 -3.75 -5.91 1.30
C LEU A 85 -2.55 -6.60 1.97
N ALA A 86 -2.71 -7.06 3.21
CA ALA A 86 -1.67 -7.81 3.92
C ALA A 86 -1.32 -9.14 3.21
N ALA A 87 -2.32 -9.85 2.70
CA ALA A 87 -2.09 -11.07 1.91
C ALA A 87 -1.30 -10.77 0.64
N PHE A 88 -1.65 -9.72 -0.09
CA PHE A 88 -0.89 -9.28 -1.27
C PHE A 88 0.58 -8.93 -0.93
N LEU A 89 0.84 -8.18 0.14
CA LEU A 89 2.20 -7.84 0.55
C LEU A 89 3.02 -9.09 0.92
N ARG A 90 2.41 -10.10 1.57
CA ARG A 90 3.08 -11.38 1.85
C ARG A 90 3.45 -12.12 0.56
N GLU A 91 2.57 -12.12 -0.44
CA GLU A 91 2.87 -12.72 -1.75
C GLU A 91 4.00 -11.97 -2.48
N VAL A 92 4.01 -10.63 -2.43
CA VAL A 92 5.12 -9.84 -2.98
C VAL A 92 6.42 -10.18 -2.29
N ARG A 93 6.44 -10.20 -0.96
CA ARG A 93 7.63 -10.58 -0.18
C ARG A 93 8.17 -11.96 -0.57
N ALA A 94 7.29 -12.92 -0.84
CA ALA A 94 7.67 -14.28 -1.19
C ALA A 94 8.38 -14.41 -2.56
N VAL A 95 8.18 -13.44 -3.48
CA VAL A 95 8.83 -13.44 -4.80
C VAL A 95 10.06 -12.52 -4.89
N LEU A 96 10.29 -11.69 -3.88
CA LEU A 96 11.45 -10.80 -3.84
C LEU A 96 12.73 -11.59 -3.54
N PRO A 97 13.83 -11.35 -4.30
CA PRO A 97 15.14 -11.87 -3.97
C PRO A 97 15.63 -11.40 -2.59
N GLU A 98 16.51 -12.17 -1.97
CA GLU A 98 17.20 -11.76 -0.75
C GLU A 98 17.96 -10.44 -0.96
N GLY A 99 17.88 -9.53 0.00
CA GLY A 99 18.52 -8.22 -0.06
C GLY A 99 17.75 -7.15 -0.82
N VAL A 100 16.61 -7.47 -1.44
CA VAL A 100 15.72 -6.45 -2.03
C VAL A 100 14.78 -5.90 -0.98
N THR A 101 14.79 -4.58 -0.81
CA THR A 101 13.92 -3.84 0.11
C THR A 101 12.49 -3.76 -0.45
N LEU A 102 11.51 -4.10 0.37
CA LEU A 102 10.10 -3.86 0.08
C LEU A 102 9.61 -2.65 0.86
N SER A 103 9.13 -1.65 0.17
CA SER A 103 8.65 -0.39 0.73
C SER A 103 7.20 -0.14 0.36
N LEU A 104 6.46 0.53 1.23
CA LEU A 104 5.06 0.86 1.04
C LEU A 104 4.83 2.33 1.35
N GLU A 105 4.08 3.02 0.49
CA GLU A 105 3.61 4.38 0.75
C GLU A 105 2.29 4.34 1.53
N LEU A 106 2.19 5.13 2.60
CA LEU A 106 0.99 5.35 3.40
C LEU A 106 0.74 6.84 3.61
N ASP A 107 -0.53 7.20 3.83
CA ASP A 107 -0.87 8.55 4.27
C ASP A 107 -0.39 8.81 5.72
N ALA A 108 0.04 10.04 6.01
CA ALA A 108 0.45 10.44 7.36
C ALA A 108 -0.66 10.23 8.41
N ASP A 109 -1.93 10.41 8.04
CA ASP A 109 -3.06 10.19 8.95
C ASP A 109 -3.25 8.70 9.29
N THR A 110 -3.04 7.81 8.32
CA THR A 110 -3.00 6.35 8.55
C THR A 110 -1.88 5.98 9.52
N ILE A 111 -0.69 6.59 9.36
CA ILE A 111 0.44 6.36 10.27
C ILE A 111 0.10 6.83 11.69
N ARG A 112 -0.45 8.04 11.85
CA ARG A 112 -0.83 8.59 13.18
C ARG A 112 -1.90 7.76 13.88
N SER A 113 -2.87 7.26 13.13
CA SER A 113 -3.96 6.45 13.65
C SER A 113 -3.51 5.03 14.02
N GLY A 114 -2.56 4.47 13.29
CA GLY A 114 -2.20 3.05 13.35
C GLY A 114 -3.21 2.13 12.65
N ALA A 115 -4.47 2.54 12.55
CA ALA A 115 -5.57 1.81 11.94
C ALA A 115 -6.02 2.47 10.62
N ALA A 116 -6.85 1.79 9.84
CA ALA A 116 -7.41 2.35 8.62
C ALA A 116 -8.33 3.55 8.95
N VAL A 117 -7.99 4.71 8.40
CA VAL A 117 -8.73 5.97 8.62
C VAL A 117 -9.81 6.23 7.56
N ASN A 118 -9.80 5.47 6.48
CA ASN A 118 -10.71 5.60 5.36
C ASN A 118 -11.05 4.23 4.73
N THR A 119 -11.77 4.24 3.63
CA THR A 119 -12.17 3.03 2.91
C THR A 119 -11.04 2.36 2.12
N GLY A 120 -9.83 2.89 2.13
CA GLY A 120 -8.67 2.32 1.44
C GLY A 120 -8.18 1.00 2.04
N GLY A 121 -8.46 0.75 3.32
CA GLY A 121 -8.08 -0.48 4.02
C GLY A 121 -6.62 -0.52 4.46
N GLN A 122 -5.87 0.57 4.31
CA GLN A 122 -4.50 0.67 4.81
C GLN A 122 -4.51 0.84 6.33
N ALA A 123 -3.82 -0.03 7.07
CA ALA A 123 -3.63 0.05 8.51
C ALA A 123 -2.16 -0.18 8.85
N LEU A 124 -1.52 0.78 9.50
CA LEU A 124 -0.09 0.72 9.82
C LEU A 124 0.26 -0.53 10.63
N THR A 125 -0.52 -0.82 11.68
CA THR A 125 -0.26 -1.95 12.59
C THR A 125 -0.24 -3.30 11.89
N GLU A 126 -1.03 -3.46 10.81
CA GLU A 126 -1.14 -4.69 10.04
C GLU A 126 -0.13 -4.77 8.90
N LEU A 127 0.25 -3.62 8.32
CA LEU A 127 1.06 -3.58 7.10
C LEU A 127 2.55 -3.33 7.37
N ALA A 128 2.92 -2.53 8.39
CA ALA A 128 4.31 -2.25 8.71
C ALA A 128 5.16 -3.50 9.03
N PRO A 129 4.64 -4.55 9.69
CA PRO A 129 5.41 -5.78 9.91
C PRO A 129 5.76 -6.56 8.63
N LEU A 130 5.12 -6.25 7.51
CA LEU A 130 5.26 -6.98 6.23
C LEU A 130 6.24 -6.33 5.26
N VAL A 131 6.70 -5.11 5.56
CA VAL A 131 7.58 -4.31 4.71
C VAL A 131 8.82 -3.86 5.47
N ASP A 132 9.82 -3.37 4.74
CA ASP A 132 11.08 -2.90 5.35
C ASP A 132 11.04 -1.40 5.62
N ARG A 133 10.25 -0.64 4.82
CA ARG A 133 10.12 0.81 4.95
C ARG A 133 8.71 1.27 4.67
N ILE A 134 8.30 2.29 5.40
CA ILE A 134 7.11 3.09 5.11
C ILE A 134 7.54 4.46 4.60
N TYR A 135 7.00 4.85 3.47
CA TYR A 135 7.10 6.19 2.90
C TYR A 135 5.81 6.96 3.17
N ALA A 136 5.92 8.25 3.46
CA ALA A 136 4.74 9.12 3.54
C ALA A 136 5.11 10.59 3.29
N PRO A 137 4.25 11.36 2.61
CA PRO A 137 4.35 12.81 2.59
C PRO A 137 4.37 13.36 4.02
N ALA A 138 5.39 14.16 4.34
CA ALA A 138 5.57 14.71 5.67
C ALA A 138 6.29 16.06 5.62
N THR A 139 6.03 16.89 6.60
CA THR A 139 6.89 18.05 6.89
C THR A 139 8.08 17.62 7.76
N ALA A 140 9.14 18.43 7.79
CA ALA A 140 10.29 18.15 8.65
C ALA A 140 9.89 18.04 10.13
N GLU A 141 8.90 18.83 10.58
CA GLU A 141 8.40 18.83 11.96
C GLU A 141 7.65 17.55 12.32
N GLU A 142 6.93 16.95 11.37
CA GLU A 142 6.14 15.72 11.59
C GLU A 142 6.99 14.45 11.57
N THR A 143 8.16 14.51 10.93
CA THR A 143 9.00 13.34 10.65
C THR A 143 9.28 12.49 11.89
N SER A 144 9.64 13.12 13.02
CA SER A 144 9.98 12.41 14.25
C SER A 144 8.79 11.64 14.81
N ALA A 145 7.62 12.25 14.85
CA ALA A 145 6.41 11.61 15.38
C ALA A 145 5.93 10.45 14.48
N LEU A 146 6.01 10.62 13.16
CA LEU A 146 5.66 9.55 12.21
C LEU A 146 6.65 8.39 12.29
N ALA A 147 7.95 8.67 12.43
CA ALA A 147 8.97 7.65 12.61
C ALA A 147 8.77 6.84 13.90
N GLU A 148 8.38 7.50 15.00
CA GLU A 148 8.05 6.83 16.26
C GLU A 148 6.82 5.92 16.12
N ALA A 149 5.78 6.38 15.42
CA ALA A 149 4.59 5.58 15.16
C ALA A 149 4.90 4.33 14.32
N VAL A 150 5.70 4.46 13.26
CA VAL A 150 6.13 3.32 12.45
C VAL A 150 6.94 2.33 13.27
N ARG A 151 7.90 2.81 14.09
CA ARG A 151 8.70 1.96 14.96
C ARG A 151 7.86 1.26 16.04
N ALA A 152 6.82 1.92 16.55
CA ALA A 152 5.89 1.31 17.50
C ALA A 152 5.06 0.18 16.87
N ALA A 153 4.73 0.30 15.58
CA ALA A 153 4.03 -0.76 14.84
C ALA A 153 4.95 -1.92 14.43
N SER A 154 6.22 -1.64 14.11
CA SER A 154 7.22 -2.65 13.77
C SER A 154 8.64 -2.12 14.03
N ASP A 155 9.38 -2.77 14.89
CA ASP A 155 10.76 -2.42 15.25
C ASP A 155 11.77 -2.60 14.10
N ARG A 156 11.39 -3.35 13.08
CA ARG A 156 12.20 -3.62 11.87
C ARG A 156 11.87 -2.72 10.70
N CYS A 157 10.76 -1.98 10.77
CA CYS A 157 10.31 -1.12 9.69
C CYS A 157 10.88 0.28 9.85
N GLY A 158 11.57 0.79 8.83
CA GLY A 158 12.06 2.16 8.76
C GLY A 158 10.98 3.12 8.26
N PHE A 159 11.13 4.41 8.61
CA PHE A 159 10.29 5.48 8.05
C PHE A 159 11.14 6.38 7.14
N VAL A 160 10.62 6.69 5.95
CA VAL A 160 11.25 7.60 5.00
C VAL A 160 10.26 8.74 4.69
N PRO A 161 10.48 9.95 5.20
CA PRO A 161 9.62 11.08 4.89
C PRO A 161 9.82 11.53 3.44
N GLU A 162 8.71 11.76 2.75
CA GLU A 162 8.67 12.37 1.42
C GLU A 162 8.49 13.88 1.60
N LEU A 163 9.61 14.60 1.55
CA LEU A 163 9.63 16.05 1.74
C LEU A 163 9.35 16.78 0.43
N THR A 164 8.69 17.93 0.49
CA THR A 164 8.54 18.81 -0.68
C THR A 164 9.89 19.40 -1.10
N ALA A 165 10.05 19.73 -2.38
CA ALA A 165 11.31 20.29 -2.92
C ALA A 165 11.77 21.59 -2.23
N ALA A 166 10.90 22.28 -1.48
CA ALA A 166 11.24 23.47 -0.72
C ALA A 166 11.82 23.19 0.68
N ALA A 167 11.75 21.93 1.14
CA ALA A 167 12.30 21.54 2.43
C ALA A 167 13.79 21.20 2.32
N GLU A 168 14.56 21.44 3.39
CA GLU A 168 15.94 20.94 3.45
C GLU A 168 15.91 19.40 3.58
N PRO A 169 16.77 18.69 2.81
CA PRO A 169 16.84 17.24 2.91
C PRO A 169 17.23 16.79 4.32
N LEU A 170 16.50 15.81 4.84
CA LEU A 170 16.87 15.11 6.07
C LEU A 170 17.61 13.82 5.73
N PRO A 171 18.46 13.28 6.64
CA PRO A 171 18.99 11.94 6.47
C PRO A 171 17.85 10.94 6.26
N GLU A 172 18.03 10.04 5.29
CA GLU A 172 17.03 9.02 4.94
C GLU A 172 15.66 9.57 4.50
N SER A 173 15.62 10.75 3.89
CA SER A 173 14.44 11.32 3.26
C SER A 173 14.52 11.26 1.74
N CYS A 174 13.38 11.32 1.06
CA CYS A 174 13.33 11.64 -0.35
C CYS A 174 12.62 12.99 -0.58
N LEU A 175 12.92 13.62 -1.70
CA LEU A 175 12.28 14.87 -2.10
C LEU A 175 11.19 14.56 -3.13
N LEU A 176 9.97 15.05 -2.88
CA LEU A 176 8.94 15.08 -3.89
C LEU A 176 9.23 16.21 -4.88
N VAL A 177 9.51 15.86 -6.11
CA VAL A 177 9.64 16.83 -7.22
C VAL A 177 8.28 16.96 -7.87
N GLN A 178 7.64 18.10 -7.68
CA GLN A 178 6.38 18.46 -8.34
C GLN A 178 6.63 19.10 -9.71
#